data_1452daf87b956f7536dd3f802bc0c29e
#
_entry.id   1452daf87b956f7536dd3f802bc0c29e
#
_cell.length_a   1.000
_cell.length_b   1.000
_cell.length_c   1.000
_cell.angle_alpha   90.00
_cell.angle_beta   90.00
_cell.angle_gamma   90.00
#
_symmetry.space_group_name_H-M   'P 1'
#
loop_
_entity.id
_entity.type
_entity.pdbx_description
1 polymer ?
#
loop_
_entity_poly.entity_id
_entity_poly.type
_entity_poly.pdbx_seq_one_letter_code
_entity_poly.pdbx_strand_id
1 'polypeptide(L)'
;MNVIIIGGTSGIGLALAKHYVNSDHQVVICGRDITKVPAELKTPSLSMMNVDVSQQNDLIQFFDSLKDNPMDIVIYCAGKYFNERRLDLNQDEQNEMRAVNATGFNLCFELASQKMISQGYGHLVTIASIAGLVHSSSPTLYSRLKADMITQAKHYAATLENHNINVTAIAPGYINTQKLRELNGGDASHKPFLLEEHQAVSCIIKAIKKKKILSVFPLRMKLLVSFLNYLPLHLVSEVLRARR
;
A
#
# COMPACT_ATOMS: atom_id res chain seq x y z
N MET A 1 1.86 -11.04 -17.89
CA MET A 1 1.52 -11.30 -16.48
C MET A 1 0.16 -10.69 -16.20
N ASN A 2 -0.59 -11.29 -15.26
CA ASN A 2 -1.85 -10.76 -14.75
C ASN A 2 -1.58 -10.05 -13.42
N VAL A 3 -1.79 -8.74 -13.38
CA VAL A 3 -1.50 -7.89 -12.23
C VAL A 3 -2.80 -7.32 -11.68
N ILE A 4 -3.09 -7.61 -10.41
CA ILE A 4 -4.28 -7.12 -9.71
C ILE A 4 -3.86 -6.01 -8.74
N ILE A 5 -4.48 -4.82 -8.83
CA ILE A 5 -4.14 -3.68 -7.99
C ILE A 5 -5.38 -3.20 -7.22
N ILE A 6 -5.41 -3.50 -5.94
CA ILE A 6 -6.45 -3.07 -5.01
C ILE A 6 -6.16 -1.61 -4.59
N GLY A 7 -7.08 -0.69 -4.91
CA GLY A 7 -6.85 0.74 -4.79
C GLY A 7 -6.08 1.33 -5.98
N GLY A 8 -6.34 0.79 -7.18
CA GLY A 8 -5.68 1.17 -8.43
C GLY A 8 -6.24 2.41 -9.13
N THR A 9 -7.25 3.09 -8.56
CA THR A 9 -7.95 4.21 -9.22
C THR A 9 -7.36 5.59 -8.92
N SER A 10 -6.33 5.68 -8.08
CA SER A 10 -5.66 6.95 -7.72
C SER A 10 -4.24 6.75 -7.20
N GLY A 11 -3.46 7.83 -7.14
CA GLY A 11 -2.12 7.90 -6.52
C GLY A 11 -1.19 6.77 -6.96
N ILE A 12 -0.48 6.17 -6.02
CA ILE A 12 0.53 5.12 -6.28
C ILE A 12 -0.09 3.93 -7.04
N GLY A 13 -1.32 3.53 -6.68
CA GLY A 13 -2.00 2.41 -7.34
C GLY A 13 -2.28 2.68 -8.81
N LEU A 14 -2.76 3.86 -9.14
CA LEU A 14 -2.99 4.29 -10.54
C LEU A 14 -1.67 4.42 -11.32
N ALA A 15 -0.63 4.97 -10.68
CA ALA A 15 0.69 5.09 -11.30
C ALA A 15 1.30 3.70 -11.59
N LEU A 16 1.10 2.71 -10.72
CA LEU A 16 1.47 1.31 -10.96
C LEU A 16 0.64 0.69 -12.09
N ALA A 17 -0.68 0.91 -12.11
CA ALA A 17 -1.54 0.44 -13.19
C ALA A 17 -1.05 0.96 -14.55
N LYS A 18 -0.77 2.26 -14.66
CA LYS A 18 -0.19 2.88 -15.85
C LYS A 18 1.12 2.22 -16.26
N HIS A 19 2.02 1.95 -15.30
CA HIS A 19 3.29 1.28 -15.60
C HIS A 19 3.08 -0.12 -16.18
N TYR A 20 2.22 -0.94 -15.57
CA TYR A 20 1.99 -2.31 -16.02
C TYR A 20 1.23 -2.38 -17.34
N VAL A 21 0.23 -1.54 -17.57
CA VAL A 21 -0.47 -1.42 -18.86
C VAL A 21 0.50 -1.04 -19.99
N ASN A 22 1.36 -0.04 -19.75
CA ASN A 22 2.36 0.40 -20.74
C ASN A 22 3.51 -0.62 -20.95
N SER A 23 3.55 -1.68 -20.14
CA SER A 23 4.53 -2.78 -20.27
C SER A 23 3.86 -4.07 -20.76
N ASP A 24 2.72 -3.96 -21.47
CA ASP A 24 1.96 -5.05 -22.10
C ASP A 24 1.52 -6.17 -21.13
N HIS A 25 1.13 -5.79 -19.91
CA HIS A 25 0.56 -6.71 -18.94
C HIS A 25 -0.96 -6.61 -18.89
N GLN A 26 -1.64 -7.71 -18.58
CA GLN A 26 -3.05 -7.69 -18.23
C GLN A 26 -3.21 -7.15 -16.82
N VAL A 27 -3.98 -6.09 -16.67
CA VAL A 27 -4.12 -5.38 -15.40
C VAL A 27 -5.58 -5.33 -14.99
N VAL A 28 -5.86 -5.72 -13.75
CA VAL A 28 -7.17 -5.51 -13.12
C VAL A 28 -6.98 -4.53 -11.99
N ILE A 29 -7.72 -3.44 -12.01
CA ILE A 29 -7.73 -2.49 -10.91
C ILE A 29 -9.10 -2.42 -10.26
N CYS A 30 -9.12 -2.16 -8.96
CA CYS A 30 -10.35 -1.83 -8.28
C CYS A 30 -10.19 -0.63 -7.34
N GLY A 31 -11.30 -0.01 -7.02
CA GLY A 31 -11.41 1.11 -6.09
C GLY A 31 -12.84 1.63 -6.05
N ARG A 32 -13.13 2.57 -5.15
CA ARG A 32 -14.48 3.09 -4.93
C ARG A 32 -15.05 3.89 -6.10
N ASP A 33 -14.19 4.41 -6.95
CA ASP A 33 -14.59 5.26 -8.06
C ASP A 33 -13.65 5.07 -9.25
N ILE A 34 -14.10 4.26 -10.21
CA ILE A 34 -13.35 3.98 -11.45
C ILE A 34 -13.46 5.12 -12.48
N THR A 35 -14.34 6.10 -12.26
CA THR A 35 -14.48 7.25 -13.18
C THR A 35 -13.24 8.16 -13.15
N LYS A 36 -12.48 8.10 -12.05
CA LYS A 36 -11.20 8.82 -11.88
C LYS A 36 -10.06 8.30 -12.74
N VAL A 37 -10.21 7.12 -13.33
CA VAL A 37 -9.18 6.54 -14.21
C VAL A 37 -9.19 7.30 -15.54
N PRO A 38 -8.05 7.89 -15.95
CA PRO A 38 -7.95 8.65 -17.19
C PRO A 38 -8.34 7.81 -18.43
N ALA A 39 -8.99 8.45 -19.37
CA ALA A 39 -9.51 7.77 -20.57
C ALA A 39 -8.41 7.09 -21.39
N GLU A 40 -7.22 7.68 -21.43
CA GLU A 40 -6.04 7.14 -22.13
C GLU A 40 -5.52 5.81 -21.57
N LEU A 41 -5.89 5.46 -20.32
CA LEU A 41 -5.55 4.17 -19.72
C LEU A 41 -6.60 3.09 -20.00
N LYS A 42 -7.77 3.43 -20.51
CA LYS A 42 -8.86 2.49 -20.76
C LYS A 42 -8.58 1.69 -22.04
N THR A 43 -7.64 0.78 -21.96
CA THR A 43 -7.23 -0.13 -23.05
C THR A 43 -7.79 -1.53 -22.84
N PRO A 44 -7.81 -2.41 -23.85
CA PRO A 44 -8.24 -3.80 -23.67
C PRO A 44 -7.46 -4.61 -22.63
N SER A 45 -6.26 -4.15 -22.28
CA SER A 45 -5.41 -4.79 -21.23
C SER A 45 -5.74 -4.31 -19.82
N LEU A 46 -6.67 -3.32 -19.65
CA LEU A 46 -7.09 -2.83 -18.34
C LEU A 46 -8.56 -3.14 -18.06
N SER A 47 -8.79 -3.97 -17.06
CA SER A 47 -10.13 -4.19 -16.48
C SER A 47 -10.29 -3.38 -15.19
N MET A 48 -11.49 -2.86 -14.95
CA MET A 48 -11.77 -1.99 -13.81
C MET A 48 -13.06 -2.40 -13.11
N MET A 49 -13.05 -2.41 -11.76
CA MET A 49 -14.25 -2.71 -10.96
C MET A 49 -14.39 -1.72 -9.79
N ASN A 50 -15.66 -1.33 -9.52
CA ASN A 50 -15.97 -0.59 -8.30
C ASN A 50 -15.97 -1.56 -7.11
N VAL A 51 -15.10 -1.30 -6.12
CA VAL A 51 -14.97 -2.11 -4.90
C VAL A 51 -14.64 -1.17 -3.74
N ASP A 52 -15.41 -1.25 -2.67
CA ASP A 52 -15.01 -0.65 -1.40
C ASP A 52 -14.36 -1.71 -0.51
N VAL A 53 -13.05 -1.62 -0.33
CA VAL A 53 -12.28 -2.59 0.48
C VAL A 53 -12.65 -2.59 1.97
N SER A 54 -13.42 -1.61 2.45
CA SER A 54 -14.00 -1.61 3.78
C SER A 54 -15.21 -2.53 3.91
N GLN A 55 -15.80 -2.94 2.77
CA GLN A 55 -16.91 -3.88 2.70
C GLN A 55 -16.38 -5.27 2.31
N GLN A 56 -16.45 -6.22 3.24
CA GLN A 56 -15.91 -7.56 3.01
C GLN A 56 -16.56 -8.27 1.81
N ASN A 57 -17.88 -8.12 1.66
CA ASN A 57 -18.61 -8.72 0.54
C ASN A 57 -18.13 -8.21 -0.83
N ASP A 58 -17.78 -6.93 -0.94
CA ASP A 58 -17.25 -6.38 -2.19
C ASP A 58 -15.92 -7.04 -2.58
N LEU A 59 -15.02 -7.23 -1.59
CA LEU A 59 -13.74 -7.93 -1.82
C LEU A 59 -13.96 -9.40 -2.21
N ILE A 60 -14.86 -10.12 -1.52
CA ILE A 60 -15.17 -11.52 -1.83
C ILE A 60 -15.69 -11.63 -3.27
N GLN A 61 -16.69 -10.83 -3.63
CA GLN A 61 -17.27 -10.83 -4.99
C GLN A 61 -16.21 -10.44 -6.05
N PHE A 62 -15.34 -9.50 -5.74
CA PHE A 62 -14.23 -9.13 -6.62
C PHE A 62 -13.29 -10.31 -6.89
N PHE A 63 -12.84 -11.01 -5.86
CA PHE A 63 -11.96 -12.18 -6.02
C PHE A 63 -12.68 -13.36 -6.69
N ASP A 64 -13.96 -13.57 -6.40
CA ASP A 64 -14.79 -14.59 -7.06
C ASP A 64 -14.93 -14.32 -8.57
N SER A 65 -15.04 -13.06 -8.98
CA SER A 65 -15.09 -12.69 -10.40
C SER A 65 -13.79 -12.99 -11.16
N LEU A 66 -12.68 -13.13 -10.42
CA LEU A 66 -11.34 -13.41 -10.96
C LEU A 66 -10.90 -14.86 -10.77
N LYS A 67 -11.76 -15.75 -10.25
CA LYS A 67 -11.39 -17.13 -9.87
C LYS A 67 -10.76 -17.96 -10.98
N ASP A 68 -11.15 -17.72 -12.24
CA ASP A 68 -10.67 -18.47 -13.41
C ASP A 68 -9.40 -17.86 -14.03
N ASN A 69 -9.01 -16.65 -13.57
CA ASN A 69 -7.82 -15.96 -14.07
C ASN A 69 -6.62 -16.24 -13.16
N PRO A 70 -5.42 -16.45 -13.71
CA PRO A 70 -4.22 -16.54 -12.89
C PRO A 70 -3.89 -15.16 -12.27
N MET A 71 -3.31 -15.19 -11.06
CA MET A 71 -2.89 -14.00 -10.33
C MET A 71 -1.36 -14.04 -10.16
N ASP A 72 -0.63 -13.41 -11.10
CA ASP A 72 0.83 -13.38 -11.01
C ASP A 72 1.30 -12.43 -9.89
N ILE A 73 0.66 -11.24 -9.80
CA ILE A 73 0.97 -10.23 -8.78
C ILE A 73 -0.34 -9.64 -8.26
N VAL A 74 -0.50 -9.61 -6.94
CA VAL A 74 -1.59 -8.87 -6.27
C VAL A 74 -0.98 -7.78 -5.41
N ILE A 75 -1.34 -6.50 -5.68
CA ILE A 75 -0.80 -5.33 -5.00
C ILE A 75 -1.89 -4.64 -4.20
N TYR A 76 -1.79 -4.66 -2.89
CA TYR A 76 -2.68 -3.89 -2.02
C TYR A 76 -2.14 -2.47 -1.85
N CYS A 77 -2.74 -1.52 -2.58
CA CYS A 77 -2.45 -0.08 -2.54
C CYS A 77 -3.51 0.72 -1.78
N ALA A 78 -4.67 0.12 -1.50
CA ALA A 78 -5.72 0.82 -0.77
C ALA A 78 -5.21 1.25 0.61
N GLY A 79 -5.58 2.46 0.99
CA GLY A 79 -5.20 3.01 2.28
C GLY A 79 -6.05 4.22 2.64
N LYS A 80 -6.39 4.33 3.91
CA LYS A 80 -7.07 5.49 4.47
C LYS A 80 -6.18 6.14 5.51
N TYR A 81 -6.10 7.47 5.45
CA TYR A 81 -5.36 8.27 6.39
C TYR A 81 -6.17 9.52 6.77
N PHE A 82 -6.29 9.77 8.05
CA PHE A 82 -6.71 11.02 8.63
C PHE A 82 -5.56 11.63 9.43
N ASN A 83 -5.48 12.96 9.49
CA ASN A 83 -4.35 13.64 10.13
C ASN A 83 -4.50 13.71 11.64
N GLU A 84 -4.25 12.59 12.33
CA GLU A 84 -4.29 12.47 13.80
C GLU A 84 -3.39 13.46 14.55
N ARG A 85 -2.41 14.06 13.87
CA ARG A 85 -1.51 15.05 14.49
C ARG A 85 -2.13 16.42 14.61
N ARG A 86 -3.16 16.71 13.84
CA ARG A 86 -3.86 18.01 13.78
C ARG A 86 -5.29 17.96 14.28
N LEU A 87 -5.88 16.75 14.29
CA LEU A 87 -7.29 16.52 14.62
C LEU A 87 -7.40 15.31 15.52
N ASP A 88 -8.20 15.41 16.57
CA ASP A 88 -8.64 14.24 17.32
C ASP A 88 -9.64 13.49 16.44
N LEU A 89 -9.30 12.25 16.11
CA LEU A 89 -10.16 11.40 15.28
C LEU A 89 -11.38 10.97 16.07
N ASN A 90 -12.55 11.15 15.47
CA ASN A 90 -13.77 10.53 15.98
C ASN A 90 -13.78 9.02 15.75
N GLN A 91 -14.76 8.31 16.33
CA GLN A 91 -14.83 6.85 16.26
C GLN A 91 -15.01 6.34 14.82
N ASP A 92 -15.78 7.06 13.99
CA ASP A 92 -16.06 6.67 12.61
C ASP A 92 -14.80 6.76 11.73
N GLU A 93 -14.02 7.83 11.89
CA GLU A 93 -12.72 7.99 11.20
C GLU A 93 -11.72 6.90 11.60
N GLN A 94 -11.69 6.54 12.90
CA GLN A 94 -10.85 5.44 13.38
C GLN A 94 -11.30 4.10 12.80
N ASN A 95 -12.61 3.84 12.78
CA ASN A 95 -13.20 2.63 12.24
C ASN A 95 -12.93 2.52 10.73
N GLU A 96 -13.09 3.61 9.96
CA GLU A 96 -12.76 3.63 8.53
C GLU A 96 -11.28 3.34 8.27
N MET A 97 -10.38 3.91 9.09
CA MET A 97 -8.95 3.59 8.98
C MET A 97 -8.65 2.12 9.24
N ARG A 98 -9.28 1.51 10.26
CA ARG A 98 -9.13 0.08 10.57
C ARG A 98 -9.72 -0.79 9.47
N ALA A 99 -10.92 -0.47 9.01
CA ALA A 99 -11.60 -1.23 7.96
C ALA A 99 -10.73 -1.32 6.68
N VAL A 100 -10.13 -0.20 6.25
CA VAL A 100 -9.30 -0.19 5.03
C VAL A 100 -7.89 -0.74 5.30
N ASN A 101 -7.18 -0.27 6.36
CA ASN A 101 -5.75 -0.61 6.51
C ASN A 101 -5.50 -1.92 7.27
N ALA A 102 -6.51 -2.52 7.90
CA ALA A 102 -6.38 -3.81 8.58
C ALA A 102 -7.36 -4.86 8.01
N THR A 103 -8.67 -4.67 8.16
CA THR A 103 -9.65 -5.70 7.78
C THR A 103 -9.60 -6.00 6.29
N GLY A 104 -9.69 -4.98 5.44
CA GLY A 104 -9.64 -5.14 3.98
C GLY A 104 -8.29 -5.65 3.49
N PHE A 105 -7.19 -5.21 4.12
CA PHE A 105 -5.85 -5.73 3.82
C PHE A 105 -5.74 -7.22 4.13
N ASN A 106 -6.14 -7.65 5.34
CA ASN A 106 -6.04 -9.04 5.76
C ASN A 106 -6.89 -9.96 4.88
N LEU A 107 -8.16 -9.57 4.63
CA LEU A 107 -9.05 -10.34 3.76
C LEU A 107 -8.51 -10.45 2.33
N CYS A 108 -7.98 -9.35 1.77
CA CYS A 108 -7.35 -9.37 0.44
C CYS A 108 -6.18 -10.35 0.38
N PHE A 109 -5.29 -10.31 1.38
CA PHE A 109 -4.13 -11.20 1.42
C PHE A 109 -4.53 -12.67 1.63
N GLU A 110 -5.57 -12.92 2.42
CA GLU A 110 -6.13 -14.26 2.61
C GLU A 110 -6.68 -14.82 1.30
N LEU A 111 -7.60 -14.11 0.64
CA LEU A 111 -8.22 -14.55 -0.62
C LEU A 111 -7.17 -14.74 -1.74
N ALA A 112 -6.26 -13.78 -1.88
CA ALA A 112 -5.21 -13.87 -2.88
C ALA A 112 -4.22 -15.01 -2.60
N SER A 113 -3.82 -15.23 -1.34
CA SER A 113 -2.91 -16.32 -0.99
C SER A 113 -3.53 -17.69 -1.21
N GLN A 114 -4.80 -17.90 -0.89
CA GLN A 114 -5.53 -19.15 -1.17
C GLN A 114 -5.53 -19.46 -2.66
N LYS A 115 -5.81 -18.46 -3.50
CA LYS A 115 -5.76 -18.62 -4.96
C LYS A 115 -4.35 -18.92 -5.46
N MET A 116 -3.33 -18.21 -4.96
CA MET A 116 -1.93 -18.43 -5.34
C MET A 116 -1.40 -19.77 -4.87
N ILE A 117 -1.81 -20.28 -3.70
CA ILE A 117 -1.47 -21.63 -3.23
C ILE A 117 -2.04 -22.68 -4.21
N SER A 118 -3.30 -22.52 -4.61
CA SER A 118 -3.94 -23.44 -5.55
C SER A 118 -3.29 -23.43 -6.94
N GLN A 119 -2.74 -22.27 -7.38
CA GLN A 119 -2.04 -22.19 -8.67
C GLN A 119 -0.53 -22.51 -8.60
N GLY A 120 0.06 -22.60 -7.38
CA GLY A 120 1.46 -23.00 -7.17
C GLY A 120 2.50 -21.89 -7.38
N TYR A 121 2.09 -20.65 -7.52
CA TYR A 121 2.98 -19.49 -7.65
C TYR A 121 2.23 -18.16 -7.38
N GLY A 122 2.98 -17.09 -7.15
CA GLY A 122 2.42 -15.74 -7.05
C GLY A 122 3.34 -14.75 -6.36
N HIS A 123 2.88 -13.49 -6.30
CA HIS A 123 3.57 -12.44 -5.57
C HIS A 123 2.56 -11.49 -4.91
N LEU A 124 2.49 -11.52 -3.59
CA LEU A 124 1.70 -10.59 -2.80
C LEU A 124 2.52 -9.33 -2.48
N VAL A 125 1.96 -8.16 -2.71
CA VAL A 125 2.62 -6.89 -2.44
C VAL A 125 1.70 -5.99 -1.63
N THR A 126 2.21 -5.34 -0.59
CA THR A 126 1.46 -4.32 0.13
C THR A 126 2.18 -2.99 0.16
N ILE A 127 1.43 -1.90 -0.03
CA ILE A 127 1.92 -0.54 0.15
C ILE A 127 1.60 -0.08 1.57
N ALA A 128 2.57 -0.28 2.46
CA ALA A 128 2.52 0.17 3.84
C ALA A 128 2.95 1.66 3.96
N SER A 129 3.83 1.97 4.88
CA SER A 129 4.43 3.30 5.06
C SER A 129 5.66 3.22 5.95
N ILE A 130 6.60 4.14 5.77
CA ILE A 130 7.70 4.32 6.70
C ILE A 130 7.22 4.70 8.11
N ALA A 131 6.02 5.27 8.24
CA ALA A 131 5.39 5.56 9.53
C ALA A 131 5.22 4.30 10.41
N GLY A 132 5.05 3.13 9.78
CA GLY A 132 4.99 1.85 10.48
C GLY A 132 6.34 1.31 10.96
N LEU A 133 7.44 1.97 10.62
CA LEU A 133 8.80 1.58 11.04
C LEU A 133 9.37 2.50 12.11
N VAL A 134 8.69 3.59 12.47
CA VAL A 134 9.14 4.53 13.50
C VAL A 134 8.69 4.04 14.87
N HIS A 135 9.64 3.80 15.75
CA HIS A 135 9.37 3.47 17.15
C HIS A 135 9.09 4.76 17.93
N SER A 136 7.98 4.81 18.64
CA SER A 136 7.55 5.97 19.43
C SER A 136 6.81 5.48 20.67
N SER A 137 6.90 6.22 21.77
CA SER A 137 6.11 5.92 22.99
C SER A 137 4.62 6.21 22.81
N SER A 138 4.25 6.98 21.78
CA SER A 138 2.87 7.37 21.49
C SER A 138 2.61 7.33 19.97
N PRO A 139 2.58 6.12 19.36
CA PRO A 139 2.35 5.98 17.93
C PRO A 139 0.90 6.31 17.58
N THR A 140 0.69 6.98 16.45
CA THR A 140 -0.65 7.23 15.90
C THR A 140 -1.34 5.93 15.48
N LEU A 141 -2.67 5.91 15.37
CA LEU A 141 -3.42 4.76 14.86
C LEU A 141 -2.90 4.36 13.47
N TYR A 142 -2.70 5.35 12.58
CA TYR A 142 -2.13 5.08 11.25
C TYR A 142 -0.76 4.39 11.32
N SER A 143 0.14 4.85 12.19
CA SER A 143 1.46 4.24 12.34
C SER A 143 1.36 2.78 12.82
N ARG A 144 0.46 2.50 13.78
CA ARG A 144 0.21 1.13 14.25
C ARG A 144 -0.31 0.24 13.12
N LEU A 145 -1.35 0.70 12.41
CA LEU A 145 -1.92 -0.07 11.29
C LEU A 145 -0.89 -0.36 10.18
N LYS A 146 -0.01 0.60 9.87
CA LYS A 146 1.05 0.38 8.88
C LYS A 146 2.18 -0.53 9.40
N ALA A 147 2.45 -0.53 10.71
CA ALA A 147 3.36 -1.50 11.34
C ALA A 147 2.77 -2.92 11.28
N ASP A 148 1.48 -3.06 11.56
CA ASP A 148 0.78 -4.34 11.49
C ASP A 148 0.77 -4.89 10.05
N MET A 149 0.52 -4.06 9.03
CA MET A 149 0.62 -4.48 7.63
C MET A 149 2.01 -5.02 7.27
N ILE A 150 3.09 -4.37 7.75
CA ILE A 150 4.47 -4.83 7.52
C ILE A 150 4.72 -6.17 8.24
N THR A 151 4.25 -6.30 9.46
CA THR A 151 4.41 -7.51 10.28
C THR A 151 3.66 -8.68 9.65
N GLN A 152 2.40 -8.49 9.24
CA GLN A 152 1.62 -9.50 8.54
C GLN A 152 2.25 -9.91 7.21
N ALA A 153 2.74 -8.96 6.41
CA ALA A 153 3.43 -9.28 5.17
C ALA A 153 4.68 -10.14 5.40
N LYS A 154 5.45 -9.88 6.46
CA LYS A 154 6.59 -10.73 6.84
C LYS A 154 6.16 -12.13 7.28
N HIS A 155 5.04 -12.22 8.02
CA HIS A 155 4.47 -13.51 8.41
C HIS A 155 4.04 -14.31 7.17
N TYR A 156 3.30 -13.70 6.24
CA TYR A 156 2.94 -14.32 4.97
C TYR A 156 4.18 -14.74 4.16
N ALA A 157 5.26 -13.94 4.16
CA ALA A 157 6.49 -14.30 3.46
C ALA A 157 7.09 -15.61 4.00
N ALA A 158 7.10 -15.79 5.31
CA ALA A 158 7.62 -17.00 5.95
C ALA A 158 6.70 -18.21 5.73
N THR A 159 5.38 -18.04 5.80
CA THR A 159 4.42 -19.15 5.67
C THR A 159 4.22 -19.62 4.22
N LEU A 160 4.38 -18.71 3.25
CA LEU A 160 4.13 -18.98 1.84
C LEU A 160 5.39 -19.35 1.04
N GLU A 161 6.57 -19.36 1.67
CA GLU A 161 7.85 -19.66 1.00
C GLU A 161 7.82 -21.02 0.28
N ASN A 162 7.29 -22.04 0.95
CA ASN A 162 7.20 -23.41 0.41
C ASN A 162 6.15 -23.57 -0.71
N HIS A 163 5.33 -22.55 -0.97
CA HIS A 163 4.32 -22.54 -2.03
C HIS A 163 4.78 -21.79 -3.29
N ASN A 164 6.06 -21.43 -3.39
CA ASN A 164 6.60 -20.59 -4.48
C ASN A 164 5.86 -19.22 -4.61
N ILE A 165 5.40 -18.67 -3.48
CA ILE A 165 4.74 -17.38 -3.41
C ILE A 165 5.66 -16.39 -2.72
N ASN A 166 5.95 -15.26 -3.40
CA ASN A 166 6.75 -14.20 -2.82
C ASN A 166 5.85 -13.19 -2.12
N VAL A 167 6.37 -12.52 -1.10
CA VAL A 167 5.65 -11.42 -0.44
C VAL A 167 6.57 -10.23 -0.26
N THR A 168 6.09 -9.04 -0.64
CA THR A 168 6.86 -7.79 -0.52
C THR A 168 6.05 -6.73 0.19
N ALA A 169 6.54 -6.27 1.34
CA ALA A 169 6.07 -5.05 1.97
C ALA A 169 6.87 -3.84 1.45
N ILE A 170 6.16 -2.81 1.01
CA ILE A 170 6.73 -1.53 0.59
C ILE A 170 6.47 -0.51 1.68
N ALA A 171 7.51 0.11 2.21
CA ALA A 171 7.42 1.17 3.21
C ALA A 171 7.99 2.48 2.65
N PRO A 172 7.20 3.22 1.83
CA PRO A 172 7.65 4.47 1.25
C PRO A 172 7.67 5.60 2.29
N GLY A 173 8.55 6.59 2.06
CA GLY A 173 8.45 7.91 2.67
C GLY A 173 7.33 8.74 2.04
N TYR A 174 7.53 10.04 1.95
CA TYR A 174 6.54 10.94 1.32
C TYR A 174 6.60 10.81 -0.21
N ILE A 175 5.43 10.62 -0.82
CA ILE A 175 5.24 10.56 -2.27
C ILE A 175 4.31 11.69 -2.69
N ASN A 176 4.68 12.46 -3.70
CA ASN A 176 3.95 13.62 -4.19
C ASN A 176 2.65 13.22 -4.92
N THR A 177 1.74 12.57 -4.21
CA THR A 177 0.41 12.23 -4.71
C THR A 177 -0.56 13.40 -4.54
N GLN A 178 -1.63 13.41 -5.35
CA GLN A 178 -2.71 14.39 -5.18
C GLN A 178 -3.22 14.39 -3.73
N LYS A 179 -3.43 13.21 -3.13
CA LYS A 179 -3.90 13.08 -1.75
C LYS A 179 -2.95 13.70 -0.73
N LEU A 180 -1.63 13.54 -0.90
CA LEU A 180 -0.66 14.18 -0.01
C LEU A 180 -0.72 15.70 -0.11
N ARG A 181 -0.85 16.24 -1.33
CA ARG A 181 -1.01 17.69 -1.54
C ARG A 181 -2.28 18.21 -0.88
N GLU A 182 -3.43 17.58 -1.10
CA GLU A 182 -4.72 17.94 -0.47
C GLU A 182 -4.62 18.01 1.06
N LEU A 183 -3.97 17.03 1.69
CA LEU A 183 -3.74 16.99 3.14
C LEU A 183 -2.80 18.09 3.65
N ASN A 184 -2.10 18.79 2.76
CA ASN A 184 -1.14 19.85 3.09
C ASN A 184 -1.48 21.18 2.42
N GLY A 185 -2.77 21.46 2.17
CA GLY A 185 -3.21 22.73 1.63
C GLY A 185 -2.86 22.96 0.16
N GLY A 186 -2.68 21.89 -0.60
CA GLY A 186 -2.35 21.95 -2.04
C GLY A 186 -0.85 21.76 -2.35
N ASP A 187 0.04 21.91 -1.37
CA ASP A 187 1.48 21.77 -1.55
C ASP A 187 2.13 20.83 -0.53
N ALA A 188 2.91 19.88 -1.01
CA ALA A 188 3.65 18.94 -0.19
C ALA A 188 5.19 19.11 -0.30
N SER A 189 5.69 20.13 -0.97
CA SER A 189 7.11 20.37 -1.24
C SER A 189 7.97 20.46 0.03
N HIS A 190 7.37 20.91 1.14
CA HIS A 190 8.02 20.99 2.45
C HIS A 190 8.27 19.62 3.12
N LYS A 191 7.73 18.54 2.57
CA LYS A 191 7.95 17.19 3.15
C LYS A 191 9.38 16.72 2.87
N PRO A 192 10.08 16.18 3.91
CA PRO A 192 11.46 15.76 3.73
C PRO A 192 11.58 14.58 2.76
N PHE A 193 12.53 14.69 1.85
CA PHE A 193 12.86 13.63 0.89
C PHE A 193 11.66 13.18 0.05
N LEU A 194 10.79 14.12 -0.32
CA LEU A 194 9.62 13.89 -1.17
C LEU A 194 10.07 13.25 -2.50
N LEU A 195 9.37 12.22 -2.92
CA LEU A 195 9.56 11.57 -4.23
C LEU A 195 8.35 11.84 -5.12
N GLU A 196 8.58 11.95 -6.41
CA GLU A 196 7.53 11.95 -7.42
C GLU A 196 6.95 10.53 -7.60
N GLU A 197 5.70 10.43 -8.07
CA GLU A 197 5.02 9.15 -8.25
C GLU A 197 5.81 8.19 -9.15
N HIS A 198 6.39 8.66 -10.25
CA HIS A 198 7.18 7.82 -11.16
C HIS A 198 8.45 7.25 -10.51
N GLN A 199 9.10 8.02 -9.61
CA GLN A 199 10.26 7.55 -8.85
C GLN A 199 9.85 6.46 -7.85
N ALA A 200 8.71 6.65 -7.17
CA ALA A 200 8.16 5.66 -6.27
C ALA A 200 7.81 4.36 -7.00
N VAL A 201 7.14 4.44 -8.17
CA VAL A 201 6.85 3.29 -9.03
C VAL A 201 8.13 2.54 -9.37
N SER A 202 9.19 3.23 -9.82
CA SER A 202 10.48 2.62 -10.13
C SER A 202 11.07 1.85 -8.94
N CYS A 203 10.99 2.42 -7.72
CA CYS A 203 11.44 1.76 -6.50
C CYS A 203 10.61 0.50 -6.17
N ILE A 204 9.28 0.58 -6.33
CA ILE A 204 8.36 -0.52 -6.08
C ILE A 204 8.61 -1.68 -7.05
N ILE A 205 8.65 -1.40 -8.36
CA ILE A 205 8.92 -2.40 -9.39
C ILE A 205 10.26 -3.09 -9.17
N LYS A 206 11.31 -2.32 -8.82
CA LYS A 206 12.62 -2.87 -8.48
C LYS A 206 12.57 -3.78 -7.24
N ALA A 207 11.75 -3.46 -6.25
CA ALA A 207 11.58 -4.30 -5.06
C ALA A 207 10.86 -5.60 -5.40
N ILE A 208 9.78 -5.53 -6.19
CA ILE A 208 9.02 -6.69 -6.67
C ILE A 208 9.93 -7.62 -7.49
N LYS A 209 10.62 -7.09 -8.51
CA LYS A 209 11.56 -7.87 -9.35
C LYS A 209 12.67 -8.55 -8.54
N LYS A 210 13.13 -7.93 -7.44
CA LYS A 210 14.14 -8.47 -6.54
C LYS A 210 13.56 -9.35 -5.42
N LYS A 211 12.25 -9.58 -5.41
CA LYS A 211 11.54 -10.38 -4.39
C LYS A 211 11.89 -9.99 -2.96
N LYS A 212 12.02 -8.69 -2.68
CA LYS A 212 12.39 -8.19 -1.36
C LYS A 212 11.23 -8.37 -0.38
N ILE A 213 11.46 -8.98 0.78
CA ILE A 213 10.44 -9.07 1.84
C ILE A 213 10.04 -7.67 2.34
N LEU A 214 11.01 -6.77 2.49
CA LEU A 214 10.76 -5.37 2.88
C LEU A 214 11.59 -4.42 2.04
N SER A 215 10.95 -3.41 1.46
CA SER A 215 11.61 -2.34 0.73
C SER A 215 11.26 -0.98 1.32
N VAL A 216 12.27 -0.23 1.75
CA VAL A 216 12.14 1.11 2.35
C VAL A 216 12.85 2.10 1.45
N PHE A 217 12.16 3.16 1.07
CA PHE A 217 12.73 4.23 0.24
C PHE A 217 12.07 5.60 0.53
N PRO A 218 12.73 6.72 0.20
CA PRO A 218 14.10 6.83 -0.31
C PRO A 218 15.13 6.44 0.76
N LEU A 219 16.37 6.19 0.33
CA LEU A 219 17.45 5.76 1.23
C LEU A 219 17.68 6.75 2.39
N ARG A 220 17.63 8.05 2.09
CA ARG A 220 17.79 9.11 3.11
C ARG A 220 16.73 8.99 4.20
N MET A 221 15.47 8.71 3.84
CA MET A 221 14.39 8.51 4.80
C MET A 221 14.59 7.22 5.60
N LYS A 222 15.04 6.14 4.96
CA LYS A 222 15.38 4.89 5.65
C LYS A 222 16.47 5.14 6.71
N LEU A 223 17.54 5.85 6.37
CA LEU A 223 18.61 6.19 7.30
C LEU A 223 18.12 7.05 8.45
N LEU A 224 17.29 8.06 8.17
CA LEU A 224 16.68 8.92 9.19
C LEU A 224 15.86 8.09 10.19
N VAL A 225 14.98 7.20 9.72
CA VAL A 225 14.16 6.37 10.60
C VAL A 225 15.01 5.37 11.36
N SER A 226 16.03 4.77 10.73
CA SER A 226 16.96 3.90 11.45
C SER A 226 17.67 4.66 12.57
N PHE A 227 18.13 5.88 12.32
CA PHE A 227 18.74 6.73 13.35
C PHE A 227 17.75 7.06 14.48
N LEU A 228 16.53 7.48 14.16
CA LEU A 228 15.50 7.78 15.16
C LEU A 228 15.22 6.57 16.07
N ASN A 229 15.22 5.36 15.52
CA ASN A 229 14.96 4.13 16.29
C ASN A 229 16.09 3.74 17.25
N TYR A 230 17.28 4.37 17.17
CA TYR A 230 18.34 4.25 18.18
C TYR A 230 18.15 5.23 19.36
N LEU A 231 17.32 6.26 19.20
CA LEU A 231 17.05 7.21 20.27
C LEU A 231 16.06 6.64 21.29
N PRO A 232 16.12 7.06 22.56
CA PRO A 232 15.09 6.75 23.55
C PRO A 232 13.68 7.15 23.05
N LEU A 233 12.69 6.31 23.30
CA LEU A 233 11.34 6.46 22.76
C LEU A 233 10.68 7.82 23.07
N HIS A 234 10.96 8.39 24.25
CA HIS A 234 10.45 9.72 24.62
C HIS A 234 11.02 10.83 23.73
N LEU A 235 12.33 10.79 23.41
CA LEU A 235 12.95 11.78 22.52
C LEU A 235 12.38 11.68 21.10
N VAL A 236 12.17 10.47 20.58
CA VAL A 236 11.51 10.28 19.28
C VAL A 236 10.13 10.92 19.29
N SER A 237 9.38 10.72 20.36
CA SER A 237 8.02 11.29 20.49
C SER A 237 8.04 12.82 20.53
N GLU A 238 9.01 13.43 21.18
CA GLU A 238 9.21 14.89 21.20
C GLU A 238 9.55 15.44 19.81
N VAL A 239 10.51 14.81 19.10
CA VAL A 239 10.87 15.19 17.73
C VAL A 239 9.67 15.10 16.79
N LEU A 240 8.84 14.06 16.94
CA LEU A 240 7.63 13.91 16.14
C LEU A 240 6.54 14.94 16.50
N ARG A 241 6.47 15.38 17.75
CA ARG A 241 5.55 16.44 18.20
C ARG A 241 6.01 17.85 17.77
N ALA A 242 7.29 18.13 17.83
CA ALA A 242 7.85 19.44 17.43
C ALA A 242 7.66 19.76 15.93
N ARG A 243 7.29 18.78 15.11
CA ARG A 243 6.94 18.94 13.68
C ARG A 243 5.44 19.11 13.42
N ARG A 244 4.67 19.49 14.46
CA ARG A 244 3.23 19.79 14.37
C ARG A 244 2.94 21.14 13.76
#